data_883537ce7333cad8f6d2ddd440f321e7
#
_entry.id   883537ce7333cad8f6d2ddd440f321e7
#
_cell.length_a   1.000
_cell.length_b   1.000
_cell.length_c   1.000
_cell.angle_alpha   90.00
_cell.angle_beta   90.00
_cell.angle_gamma   90.00
#
_symmetry.space_group_name_H-M   'P 1'
#
loop_
_entity.id
_entity.type
_entity.pdbx_description
1 polymer ?
#
loop_
_entity_poly.entity_id
_entity_poly.type
_entity_poly.pdbx_seq_one_letter_code
_entity_poly.pdbx_strand_id
1 'polypeptide(L)'
;MGAWYSTYYEVGVNWASPKYDTAADYPNWATDRYKDYGYADMLDFMLLGAYASTDEIYGSGEWNMQGFCTNAKKLLMGDVKFAGGPDIGNSTGWTEGGQGDKIPQTIDACINVADGYFVFDMVHIKMYDYWNDFKKGFDDYLNSIQ
;
A
#
# COMPACT_ATOMS: atom_id res chain seq x y z
N MET A 1 2.52 1.86 8.30
CA MET A 1 3.64 0.92 8.22
C MET A 1 3.93 0.63 6.75
N GLY A 2 5.14 0.83 6.33
CA GLY A 2 5.61 0.31 5.05
C GLY A 2 6.01 -1.13 5.26
N ALA A 3 5.31 -2.03 4.66
CA ALA A 3 5.68 -3.42 4.72
C ALA A 3 5.38 -4.09 3.39
N TRP A 4 6.39 -4.54 2.75
CA TRP A 4 6.33 -5.37 1.57
C TRP A 4 5.70 -6.73 1.89
N TYR A 5 5.85 -7.17 3.13
CA TYR A 5 5.44 -8.47 3.61
C TYR A 5 4.47 -8.30 4.76
N SER A 6 3.45 -9.12 4.79
CA SER A 6 2.55 -9.22 5.94
C SER A 6 3.30 -9.68 7.19
N THR A 7 4.42 -10.36 6.98
CA THR A 7 5.27 -10.90 8.04
C THR A 7 6.72 -10.49 7.87
N TYR A 8 7.35 -10.15 8.98
CA TYR A 8 8.79 -10.03 9.09
C TYR A 8 9.28 -11.16 9.99
N TYR A 9 9.57 -12.29 9.37
CA TYR A 9 9.94 -13.51 10.08
C TYR A 9 11.06 -13.28 11.11
N GLU A 10 12.11 -12.57 10.71
CA GLU A 10 13.31 -12.37 11.53
C GLU A 10 13.06 -11.49 12.74
N VAL A 11 12.07 -10.60 12.68
CA VAL A 11 11.74 -9.67 13.75
C VAL A 11 10.41 -9.97 14.44
N GLY A 12 9.73 -11.03 14.02
CA GLY A 12 8.49 -11.45 14.66
C GLY A 12 7.29 -10.55 14.42
N VAL A 13 7.25 -9.86 13.27
CA VAL A 13 6.13 -8.97 12.91
C VAL A 13 5.22 -9.64 11.88
N ASN A 14 3.94 -9.70 12.18
CA ASN A 14 2.89 -10.14 11.26
C ASN A 14 1.71 -9.17 11.35
N TRP A 15 1.50 -8.35 10.33
CA TRP A 15 0.39 -7.40 10.31
C TRP A 15 -0.88 -7.94 9.62
N ALA A 16 -0.82 -9.16 9.08
CA ALA A 16 -1.99 -9.81 8.48
C ALA A 16 -3.08 -10.13 9.52
N SER A 17 -4.23 -10.58 9.05
CA SER A 17 -5.23 -11.21 9.92
C SER A 17 -4.63 -12.44 10.62
N PRO A 18 -4.92 -12.67 11.91
CA PRO A 18 -4.53 -13.91 12.57
C PRO A 18 -5.19 -15.16 11.96
N LYS A 19 -6.24 -14.97 11.15
CA LYS A 19 -6.92 -16.06 10.42
C LYS A 19 -6.23 -16.42 9.12
N TYR A 20 -5.31 -15.59 8.63
CA TYR A 20 -4.63 -15.83 7.36
C TYR A 20 -3.50 -16.85 7.53
N ASP A 21 -3.54 -17.89 6.70
CA ASP A 21 -2.46 -18.90 6.68
C ASP A 21 -1.24 -18.34 5.91
N THR A 22 -0.34 -17.71 6.64
CA THR A 22 0.89 -17.17 6.08
C THR A 22 1.78 -18.25 5.45
N ALA A 23 1.65 -19.50 5.87
CA ALA A 23 2.39 -20.62 5.30
C ALA A 23 1.99 -20.93 3.85
N ALA A 24 0.78 -20.54 3.45
CA ALA A 24 0.33 -20.71 2.07
C ALA A 24 1.19 -19.91 1.08
N ASP A 25 1.57 -18.67 1.47
CA ASP A 25 2.37 -17.81 0.60
C ASP A 25 3.89 -17.94 0.89
N TYR A 26 4.24 -18.24 2.13
CA TYR A 26 5.64 -18.32 2.60
C TYR A 26 5.90 -19.61 3.40
N PRO A 27 5.98 -20.78 2.74
CA PRO A 27 6.12 -22.07 3.45
C PRO A 27 7.34 -22.15 4.38
N ASN A 28 8.42 -21.47 4.02
CA ASN A 28 9.64 -21.43 4.85
C ASN A 28 9.49 -20.56 6.11
N TRP A 29 8.44 -19.75 6.18
CA TRP A 29 8.12 -18.89 7.32
C TRP A 29 7.02 -19.49 8.19
N ALA A 30 6.50 -20.64 7.81
CA ALA A 30 5.53 -21.42 8.57
C ALA A 30 6.17 -21.92 9.86
N THR A 31 6.07 -21.13 10.90
CA THR A 31 6.43 -21.57 12.25
C THR A 31 5.21 -21.38 13.15
N ASP A 32 5.13 -22.23 14.19
CA ASP A 32 4.07 -22.10 15.20
C ASP A 32 3.98 -20.70 15.83
N ARG A 33 5.03 -19.88 15.67
CA ARG A 33 5.08 -18.51 16.20
C ARG A 33 4.28 -17.49 15.38
N TYR A 34 4.00 -17.74 14.10
CA TYR A 34 3.35 -16.75 13.22
C TYR A 34 1.92 -17.11 12.88
N LYS A 35 1.58 -18.37 13.04
CA LYS A 35 0.29 -18.91 12.65
C LYS A 35 -0.90 -18.25 13.36
N ASP A 36 -0.67 -17.73 14.56
CA ASP A 36 -1.71 -17.18 15.41
C ASP A 36 -1.44 -15.74 15.89
N TYR A 37 -0.51 -15.03 15.26
CA TYR A 37 -0.03 -13.72 15.77
C TYR A 37 -0.18 -12.55 14.80
N GLY A 38 -1.09 -12.63 13.86
CA GLY A 38 -1.49 -11.47 13.09
C GLY A 38 -2.18 -10.45 14.00
N TYR A 39 -1.95 -9.16 13.77
CA TYR A 39 -2.51 -8.11 14.63
C TYR A 39 -3.52 -7.20 13.92
N ALA A 40 -3.94 -7.55 12.71
CA ALA A 40 -4.91 -6.76 11.96
C ALA A 40 -6.21 -6.53 12.75
N ASP A 41 -6.69 -7.56 13.44
CA ASP A 41 -7.91 -7.51 14.25
C ASP A 41 -7.78 -6.69 15.55
N MET A 42 -6.57 -6.22 15.88
CA MET A 42 -6.31 -5.34 17.02
C MET A 42 -6.34 -3.86 16.67
N LEU A 43 -6.53 -3.53 15.38
CA LEU A 43 -6.43 -2.17 14.86
C LEU A 43 -7.78 -1.69 14.32
N ASP A 44 -8.04 -0.40 14.49
CA ASP A 44 -9.21 0.25 13.88
C ASP A 44 -8.99 0.61 12.42
N PHE A 45 -7.73 0.92 12.06
CA PHE A 45 -7.35 1.32 10.71
C PHE A 45 -5.85 1.12 10.46
N MET A 46 -5.47 0.78 9.21
CA MET A 46 -4.07 0.62 8.82
C MET A 46 -3.68 1.55 7.66
N LEU A 47 -2.48 2.08 7.71
CA LEU A 47 -1.83 2.78 6.60
C LEU A 47 -0.73 1.87 6.04
N LEU A 48 -0.89 1.41 4.81
CA LEU A 48 0.01 0.47 4.15
C LEU A 48 0.73 1.14 2.99
N GLY A 49 2.03 1.39 3.17
CA GLY A 49 2.88 2.02 2.16
C GLY A 49 3.43 1.02 1.15
N ALA A 50 3.21 1.28 -0.11
CA ALA A 50 3.86 0.59 -1.22
C ALA A 50 5.17 1.32 -1.55
N TYR A 51 6.23 1.00 -0.84
CA TYR A 51 7.55 1.65 -0.98
C TYR A 51 8.44 0.83 -1.91
N ALA A 52 7.94 0.60 -3.10
CA ALA A 52 8.61 -0.11 -4.17
C ALA A 52 9.33 0.85 -5.12
N SER A 53 10.11 0.30 -6.04
CA SER A 53 10.68 1.11 -7.12
C SER A 53 9.57 1.69 -8.00
N THR A 54 9.88 2.78 -8.70
CA THR A 54 8.94 3.41 -9.62
C THR A 54 8.44 2.42 -10.68
N ASP A 55 9.33 1.59 -11.22
CA ASP A 55 8.97 0.61 -12.24
C ASP A 55 7.98 -0.44 -11.71
N GLU A 56 8.10 -0.83 -10.44
CA GLU A 56 7.18 -1.76 -9.81
C GLU A 56 5.84 -1.08 -9.51
N ILE A 57 5.84 0.08 -8.87
CA ILE A 57 4.61 0.81 -8.48
C ILE A 57 3.72 1.11 -9.68
N TYR A 58 4.32 1.54 -10.80
CA TYR A 58 3.59 1.92 -12.02
C TYR A 58 3.60 0.83 -13.10
N GLY A 59 4.24 -0.30 -12.83
CA GLY A 59 4.26 -1.46 -13.71
C GLY A 59 2.95 -2.26 -13.69
N SER A 60 3.01 -3.45 -14.29
CA SER A 60 1.86 -4.36 -14.39
C SER A 60 1.92 -5.57 -13.44
N GLY A 61 2.96 -5.66 -12.62
CA GLY A 61 3.18 -6.79 -11.72
C GLY A 61 2.32 -6.74 -10.44
N GLU A 62 2.44 -7.76 -9.63
CA GLU A 62 1.74 -7.87 -8.34
C GLU A 62 2.11 -6.76 -7.34
N TRP A 63 3.24 -6.12 -7.55
CA TRP A 63 3.75 -5.03 -6.70
C TRP A 63 3.39 -3.64 -7.22
N ASN A 64 2.61 -3.54 -8.29
CA ASN A 64 2.03 -2.26 -8.66
C ASN A 64 1.01 -1.82 -7.59
N MET A 65 0.60 -0.57 -7.65
CA MET A 65 -0.25 0.00 -6.60
C MET A 65 -1.55 -0.78 -6.38
N GLN A 66 -2.19 -1.22 -7.45
CA GLN A 66 -3.42 -2.03 -7.36
C GLN A 66 -3.13 -3.44 -6.86
N GLY A 67 -2.08 -4.09 -7.33
CA GLY A 67 -1.66 -5.41 -6.90
C GLY A 67 -1.29 -5.43 -5.42
N PHE A 68 -0.53 -4.43 -4.96
CA PHE A 68 -0.20 -4.25 -3.56
C PHE A 68 -1.46 -4.13 -2.69
N CYS A 69 -2.41 -3.27 -3.05
CA CYS A 69 -3.67 -3.13 -2.31
C CYS A 69 -4.52 -4.41 -2.36
N THR A 70 -4.52 -5.12 -3.47
CA THR A 70 -5.22 -6.41 -3.62
C THR A 70 -4.65 -7.47 -2.70
N ASN A 71 -3.31 -7.58 -2.64
CA ASN A 71 -2.64 -8.49 -1.72
C ASN A 71 -2.90 -8.10 -0.27
N ALA A 72 -2.81 -6.82 0.06
CA ALA A 72 -3.12 -6.33 1.41
C ALA A 72 -4.54 -6.72 1.81
N LYS A 73 -5.52 -6.48 0.96
CA LYS A 73 -6.93 -6.85 1.22
C LYS A 73 -7.10 -8.35 1.47
N LYS A 74 -6.43 -9.19 0.68
CA LYS A 74 -6.41 -10.64 0.88
C LYS A 74 -5.87 -11.02 2.25
N LEU A 75 -4.71 -10.44 2.63
CA LEU A 75 -4.03 -10.75 3.89
C LEU A 75 -4.79 -10.27 5.12
N LEU A 76 -5.49 -9.15 5.02
CA LEU A 76 -6.26 -8.56 6.11
C LEU A 76 -7.59 -9.27 6.38
N MET A 77 -8.13 -10.00 5.41
CA MET A 77 -9.38 -10.78 5.52
C MET A 77 -10.59 -9.98 6.05
N GLY A 78 -10.58 -8.67 5.89
CA GLY A 78 -11.63 -7.78 6.36
C GLY A 78 -11.61 -7.46 7.85
N ASP A 79 -10.60 -7.90 8.59
CA ASP A 79 -10.49 -7.64 10.03
C ASP A 79 -10.22 -6.16 10.34
N VAL A 80 -9.62 -5.43 9.42
CA VAL A 80 -9.32 -4.00 9.57
C VAL A 80 -9.47 -3.27 8.24
N LYS A 81 -9.92 -2.03 8.29
CA LYS A 81 -9.90 -1.12 7.14
C LYS A 81 -8.49 -0.59 6.90
N PHE A 82 -8.17 -0.31 5.63
CA PHE A 82 -6.85 0.21 5.30
C PHE A 82 -6.85 1.24 4.18
N ALA A 83 -5.88 2.13 4.23
CA ALA A 83 -5.50 2.97 3.10
C ALA A 83 -4.16 2.51 2.54
N GLY A 84 -4.05 2.46 1.23
CA GLY A 84 -2.79 2.27 0.53
C GLY A 84 -2.22 3.60 0.06
N GLY A 85 -0.93 3.65 -0.18
CA GLY A 85 -0.29 4.83 -0.74
C GLY A 85 1.17 4.56 -1.14
N PRO A 86 1.66 5.18 -2.23
CA PRO A 86 3.06 5.10 -2.61
C PRO A 86 3.91 6.06 -1.80
N ASP A 87 5.21 5.80 -1.74
CA ASP A 87 6.20 6.84 -1.47
C ASP A 87 6.27 7.76 -2.69
N ILE A 88 6.11 9.04 -2.50
CA ILE A 88 6.13 10.05 -3.57
C ILE A 88 7.45 10.84 -3.67
N GLY A 89 8.45 10.46 -2.91
CA GLY A 89 9.68 11.25 -2.85
C GLY A 89 11.00 10.48 -2.89
N ASN A 90 11.07 9.31 -2.31
CA ASN A 90 12.32 8.63 -2.02
C ASN A 90 12.47 7.22 -2.60
N SER A 91 11.45 6.70 -3.29
CA SER A 91 11.54 5.38 -3.90
C SER A 91 12.60 5.33 -5.00
N THR A 92 13.24 4.19 -5.14
CA THR A 92 14.23 3.97 -6.20
C THR A 92 13.61 4.23 -7.59
N GLY A 93 14.30 4.99 -8.42
CA GLY A 93 13.83 5.38 -9.75
C GLY A 93 12.96 6.65 -9.75
N TRP A 94 12.62 7.21 -8.60
CA TRP A 94 12.03 8.53 -8.53
C TRP A 94 13.09 9.60 -8.81
N THR A 95 12.72 10.56 -9.65
CA THR A 95 13.53 11.75 -9.91
C THR A 95 12.85 12.97 -9.30
N GLU A 96 13.62 13.94 -8.87
CA GLU A 96 13.08 15.13 -8.21
C GLU A 96 11.99 15.81 -9.05
N GLY A 97 10.77 15.84 -8.53
CA GLY A 97 9.63 16.49 -9.17
C GLY A 97 9.10 15.85 -10.45
N GLY A 98 9.61 14.68 -10.85
CA GLY A 98 9.31 14.07 -12.14
C GLY A 98 8.12 13.11 -12.18
N GLN A 99 7.42 12.87 -11.06
CA GLN A 99 6.39 11.82 -10.95
C GLN A 99 4.97 12.36 -10.76
N GLY A 100 4.77 13.65 -10.79
CA GLY A 100 3.46 14.26 -10.55
C GLY A 100 2.37 13.71 -11.45
N ASP A 101 2.65 13.56 -12.72
CA ASP A 101 1.71 13.02 -13.73
C ASP A 101 1.26 11.56 -13.44
N LYS A 102 2.01 10.82 -12.61
CA LYS A 102 1.71 9.43 -12.24
C LYS A 102 0.86 9.33 -10.97
N ILE A 103 0.80 10.35 -10.15
CA ILE A 103 0.05 10.36 -8.89
C ILE A 103 -1.45 10.05 -9.10
N PRO A 104 -2.15 10.63 -10.09
CA PRO A 104 -3.57 10.35 -10.31
C PRO A 104 -3.89 8.86 -10.46
N GLN A 105 -3.09 8.11 -11.20
CA GLN A 105 -3.32 6.68 -11.40
C GLN A 105 -3.13 5.85 -10.12
N THR A 106 -2.27 6.29 -9.19
CA THR A 106 -2.11 5.59 -7.90
C THR A 106 -3.31 5.79 -6.99
N ILE A 107 -3.96 6.94 -7.08
CA ILE A 107 -5.19 7.24 -6.33
C ILE A 107 -6.30 6.31 -6.79
N ASP A 108 -6.55 6.23 -8.09
CA ASP A 108 -7.56 5.35 -8.66
C ASP A 108 -7.29 3.87 -8.33
N ALA A 109 -6.05 3.43 -8.52
CA ALA A 109 -5.63 2.06 -8.21
C ALA A 109 -5.82 1.68 -6.73
N CYS A 110 -5.60 2.62 -5.81
CA CYS A 110 -5.81 2.40 -4.39
C CYS A 110 -7.29 2.36 -4.02
N ILE A 111 -8.04 3.40 -4.39
CA ILE A 111 -9.41 3.60 -3.89
C ILE A 111 -10.37 2.52 -4.44
N ASN A 112 -10.10 1.97 -5.60
CA ASN A 112 -10.87 0.85 -6.15
C ASN A 112 -10.73 -0.46 -5.36
N VAL A 113 -9.72 -0.58 -4.52
CA VAL A 113 -9.43 -1.82 -3.77
C VAL A 113 -9.42 -1.59 -2.27
N ALA A 114 -8.74 -0.54 -1.81
CA ALA A 114 -8.61 -0.16 -0.41
C ALA A 114 -9.79 0.70 0.06
N ASP A 115 -9.86 0.95 1.37
CA ASP A 115 -10.86 1.85 1.96
C ASP A 115 -10.45 3.33 1.87
N GLY A 116 -9.22 3.62 1.42
CA GLY A 116 -8.72 4.97 1.28
C GLY A 116 -7.32 5.04 0.68
N TYR A 117 -6.86 6.27 0.55
CA TYR A 117 -5.53 6.60 0.06
C TYR A 117 -4.81 7.46 1.10
N PHE A 118 -3.53 7.20 1.33
CA PHE A 118 -2.69 8.07 2.15
C PHE A 118 -1.47 8.56 1.38
N VAL A 119 -0.89 9.64 1.85
CA VAL A 119 0.28 10.25 1.21
C VAL A 119 1.46 10.24 2.17
N PHE A 120 2.55 9.67 1.74
CA PHE A 120 3.84 9.81 2.39
C PHE A 120 4.83 10.50 1.43
N ASP A 121 5.04 11.80 1.61
CA ASP A 121 4.51 12.62 2.69
C ASP A 121 4.27 14.08 2.24
N MET A 122 3.79 14.88 3.16
CA MET A 122 3.49 16.30 2.95
C MET A 122 4.74 17.14 2.58
N VAL A 123 5.92 16.71 3.02
CA VAL A 123 7.17 17.42 2.69
C VAL A 123 7.43 17.35 1.20
N HIS A 124 7.28 16.15 0.60
CA HIS A 124 7.47 15.95 -0.83
C HIS A 124 6.38 16.61 -1.67
N ILE A 125 5.12 16.64 -1.19
CA ILE A 125 4.06 17.40 -1.87
C ILE A 125 4.45 18.89 -2.00
N LYS A 126 4.95 19.47 -0.92
CA LYS A 126 5.39 20.88 -0.93
C LYS A 126 6.65 21.10 -1.74
N MET A 127 7.61 20.19 -1.62
CA MET A 127 8.91 20.28 -2.28
C MET A 127 8.79 20.26 -3.80
N TYR A 128 7.91 19.38 -4.32
CA TYR A 128 7.75 19.15 -5.75
C TYR A 128 6.47 19.74 -6.35
N ASP A 129 5.70 20.47 -5.53
CA ASP A 129 4.44 21.13 -5.92
C ASP A 129 3.39 20.15 -6.53
N TYR A 130 3.20 18.98 -5.91
CA TYR A 130 2.28 17.96 -6.39
C TYR A 130 0.79 18.24 -6.07
N TRP A 131 0.42 19.41 -5.59
CA TRP A 131 -0.95 19.73 -5.20
C TRP A 131 -1.97 19.54 -6.31
N ASN A 132 -1.63 19.98 -7.53
CA ASN A 132 -2.51 19.86 -8.67
C ASN A 132 -2.65 18.41 -9.15
N ASP A 133 -1.61 17.60 -9.02
CA ASP A 133 -1.62 16.18 -9.39
C ASP A 133 -2.53 15.39 -8.45
N PHE A 134 -2.44 15.64 -7.14
CA PHE A 134 -3.37 15.06 -6.16
C PHE A 134 -4.80 15.52 -6.40
N LYS A 135 -5.02 16.83 -6.60
CA LYS A 135 -6.33 17.37 -6.89
C LYS A 135 -6.94 16.70 -8.12
N LYS A 136 -6.16 16.59 -9.19
CA LYS A 136 -6.61 15.91 -10.42
C LYS A 136 -7.02 14.46 -10.15
N GLY A 137 -6.20 13.70 -9.45
CA GLY A 137 -6.51 12.30 -9.16
C GLY A 137 -7.80 12.11 -8.37
N PHE A 138 -8.03 12.95 -7.37
CA PHE A 138 -9.28 12.89 -6.61
C PHE A 138 -10.48 13.40 -7.41
N ASP A 139 -10.34 14.45 -8.21
CA ASP A 139 -11.41 14.94 -9.10
C ASP A 139 -11.78 13.87 -10.15
N ASP A 140 -10.79 13.22 -10.76
CA ASP A 140 -11.01 12.13 -11.73
C ASP A 140 -11.80 10.98 -11.09
N TYR A 141 -11.40 10.57 -9.89
CA TYR A 141 -12.12 9.53 -9.13
C TYR A 141 -13.56 9.96 -8.83
N LEU A 142 -13.77 11.15 -8.28
CA LEU A 142 -15.10 11.63 -7.93
C LEU A 142 -16.03 11.74 -9.15
N ASN A 143 -15.49 12.11 -10.31
CA ASN A 143 -16.25 12.16 -11.56
C ASN A 143 -16.59 10.75 -12.09
N SER A 144 -15.78 9.75 -11.78
CA SER A 144 -16.01 8.37 -12.24
C SER A 144 -17.15 7.66 -11.50
N ILE A 145 -17.51 8.14 -10.30
CA ILE A 145 -18.54 7.53 -9.44
C ILE A 145 -19.89 8.26 -9.49
N GLN A 146 -20.00 9.33 -10.29
CA GLN A 146 -21.26 10.05 -10.57
C GLN A 146 -21.99 9.45 -11.77
#